data_8a4ceba9d96b8799401e245eafe9943b
#
_entry.id   8a4ceba9d96b8799401e245eafe9943b
#
_cell.length_a   1.000
_cell.length_b   1.000
_cell.length_c   1.000
_cell.angle_alpha   90.00
_cell.angle_beta   90.00
_cell.angle_gamma   90.00
#
_symmetry.space_group_name_H-M   'P 1'
#
loop_
_entity.id
_entity.type
_entity.pdbx_description
1 polymer ?
#
loop_
_entity_poly.entity_id
_entity_poly.type
_entity_poly.pdbx_seq_one_letter_code
_entity_poly.pdbx_strand_id
1 'polypeptide(L)'
;MADEFLKRATTIDACQKLAQLVTRHTDGRGNGIHATAIAQLEFMREEAAPTALCAVYEPTLCIIVQGKKETLLGQETYHYGAAQYLVVTVDLPLSGNIVEATPDKPYLCFKLSLDATQLWHIIDQLQRTPDQKESSVRGLFVSDANALLIECATRLTRLLDTPEDIPFLAPMMIRELYYRLLMSEHNEAVWQIATSGSHMQRIAIVIKLLKAEFTKSLSMDDLAKQASMSSATFHRHFKAVTSMSPLQYQKQLRLLEARRLMLAEDADATYAAYQVGYESPSQFSREYSRMFGTPPKKDVERLRIA
;
A
#
# COMPACT_ATOMS: atom_id res chain seq x y z
N MET A 1 28.09 -0.21 -18.34
CA MET A 1 28.72 -0.80 -17.13
C MET A 1 29.26 0.24 -16.14
N ALA A 2 30.26 1.08 -16.46
CA ALA A 2 30.78 2.06 -15.49
C ALA A 2 29.75 3.13 -15.07
N ASP A 3 28.97 3.67 -15.98
CA ASP A 3 27.92 4.67 -15.71
C ASP A 3 26.78 4.10 -14.86
N GLU A 4 26.40 2.85 -15.09
CA GLU A 4 25.38 2.14 -14.33
C GLU A 4 25.84 1.79 -12.91
N PHE A 5 27.11 1.40 -12.77
CA PHE A 5 27.72 1.19 -11.46
C PHE A 5 27.81 2.49 -10.65
N LEU A 6 28.18 3.60 -11.27
CA LEU A 6 28.25 4.91 -10.63
C LEU A 6 26.85 5.39 -10.19
N LYS A 7 25.84 5.25 -11.05
CA LYS A 7 24.44 5.57 -10.72
C LYS A 7 23.94 4.75 -9.53
N ARG A 8 24.26 3.45 -9.50
CA ARG A 8 23.84 2.56 -8.40
C ARG A 8 24.54 2.93 -7.09
N ALA A 9 25.85 3.25 -7.12
CA ALA A 9 26.59 3.70 -5.93
C ALA A 9 26.01 5.01 -5.37
N THR A 10 25.69 5.98 -6.23
CA THR A 10 25.05 7.25 -5.84
C THR A 10 23.66 7.02 -5.20
N THR A 11 22.87 6.09 -5.73
CA THR A 11 21.55 5.74 -5.21
C THR A 11 21.65 5.11 -3.81
N ILE A 12 22.65 4.23 -3.60
CA ILE A 12 22.88 3.58 -2.30
C ILE A 12 23.28 4.62 -1.24
N ASP A 13 24.20 5.54 -1.55
CA ASP A 13 24.60 6.63 -0.64
C ASP A 13 23.41 7.53 -0.27
N ALA A 14 22.60 7.93 -1.25
CA ALA A 14 21.38 8.69 -1.02
C ALA A 14 20.39 7.94 -0.12
N CYS A 15 20.24 6.63 -0.33
CA CYS A 15 19.38 5.77 0.47
C CYS A 15 19.87 5.67 1.93
N GLN A 16 21.16 5.57 2.16
CA GLN A 16 21.76 5.56 3.50
C GLN A 16 21.50 6.88 4.25
N LYS A 17 21.60 8.03 3.56
CA LYS A 17 21.29 9.34 4.15
C LYS A 17 19.80 9.44 4.56
N LEU A 18 18.90 8.96 3.74
CA LEU A 18 17.48 8.90 4.08
C LEU A 18 17.24 7.94 5.24
N ALA A 19 17.90 6.77 5.27
CA ALA A 19 17.80 5.81 6.37
C ALA A 19 18.18 6.42 7.73
N GLN A 20 19.30 7.22 7.76
CA GLN A 20 19.71 7.94 8.97
C GLN A 20 18.63 8.93 9.46
N LEU A 21 18.00 9.67 8.55
CA LEU A 21 16.92 10.58 8.91
C LEU A 21 15.68 9.83 9.43
N VAL A 22 15.25 8.76 8.75
CA VAL A 22 14.13 7.94 9.20
C VAL A 22 14.43 7.31 10.57
N THR A 23 15.65 6.81 10.78
CA THR A 23 16.09 6.32 12.11
C THR A 23 15.91 7.40 13.16
N ARG A 24 16.44 8.60 12.95
CA ARG A 24 16.36 9.71 13.92
C ARG A 24 14.92 10.06 14.31
N HIS A 25 13.98 9.99 13.37
CA HIS A 25 12.57 10.30 13.62
C HIS A 25 11.76 9.13 14.17
N THR A 26 12.32 7.91 14.18
CA THR A 26 11.65 6.68 14.68
C THR A 26 12.33 6.05 15.87
N ASP A 27 13.56 6.45 16.21
CA ASP A 27 14.33 5.90 17.32
C ASP A 27 13.61 6.13 18.65
N GLY A 28 13.59 5.07 19.49
CA GLY A 28 12.89 5.09 20.78
C GLY A 28 11.35 5.06 20.70
N ARG A 29 10.77 5.02 19.49
CA ARG A 29 9.30 4.99 19.30
C ARG A 29 8.73 3.57 19.19
N GLY A 30 9.58 2.53 19.20
CA GLY A 30 9.19 1.13 19.06
C GLY A 30 8.87 0.73 17.61
N ASN A 31 8.30 -0.47 17.46
CA ASN A 31 7.90 -1.03 16.17
C ASN A 31 6.58 -0.42 15.69
N GLY A 32 6.37 -0.42 14.37
CA GLY A 32 5.11 -0.02 13.73
C GLY A 32 5.23 1.17 12.79
N ILE A 33 4.07 1.78 12.51
CA ILE A 33 3.93 2.95 11.65
C ILE A 33 3.89 4.21 12.52
N HIS A 34 4.74 5.17 12.19
CA HIS A 34 4.91 6.43 12.91
C HIS A 34 4.46 7.60 12.05
N ALA A 35 3.35 8.24 12.42
CA ALA A 35 2.92 9.48 11.82
C ALA A 35 3.92 10.59 12.07
N THR A 36 4.02 11.54 11.12
CA THR A 36 4.87 12.73 11.21
C THR A 36 4.04 14.02 11.25
N ALA A 37 4.70 15.17 11.38
CA ALA A 37 4.05 16.47 11.25
C ALA A 37 3.54 16.76 9.83
N ILE A 38 3.99 16.02 8.82
CA ILE A 38 3.48 16.08 7.44
C ILE A 38 2.40 15.00 7.29
N ALA A 39 1.15 15.40 7.16
CA ALA A 39 -0.01 14.50 7.22
C ALA A 39 0.03 13.31 6.25
N GLN A 40 0.66 13.47 5.07
CA GLN A 40 0.80 12.40 4.08
C GLN A 40 2.03 11.52 4.31
N LEU A 41 2.96 11.89 5.21
CA LEU A 41 4.22 11.21 5.43
C LEU A 41 4.20 10.41 6.73
N GLU A 42 4.47 9.13 6.61
CA GLU A 42 4.65 8.20 7.73
C GLU A 42 5.99 7.47 7.58
N PHE A 43 6.54 6.98 8.68
CA PHE A 43 7.66 6.06 8.68
C PHE A 43 7.24 4.72 9.27
N MET A 44 7.79 3.64 8.75
CA MET A 44 7.64 2.31 9.34
C MET A 44 8.98 1.83 9.84
N ARG A 45 9.01 1.36 11.09
CA ARG A 45 10.16 0.72 11.74
C ARG A 45 9.77 -0.63 12.27
N GLU A 46 10.62 -1.65 12.05
CA GLU A 46 10.46 -2.97 12.66
C GLU A 46 11.84 -3.54 12.99
N GLU A 47 12.02 -3.98 14.20
CA GLU A 47 13.31 -4.50 14.73
C GLU A 47 13.45 -6.01 14.64
N ALA A 48 12.40 -6.70 14.26
CA ALA A 48 12.36 -8.13 14.05
C ALA A 48 11.45 -8.47 12.87
N ALA A 49 11.47 -9.70 12.40
CA ALA A 49 10.50 -10.21 11.44
C ALA A 49 9.18 -10.55 12.19
N PRO A 50 8.19 -9.69 12.21
CA PRO A 50 6.92 -9.98 12.86
C PRO A 50 6.17 -11.06 12.09
N THR A 51 5.18 -11.64 12.75
CA THR A 51 4.18 -12.47 12.05
C THR A 51 3.54 -11.66 10.93
N ALA A 52 3.22 -12.31 9.79
CA ALA A 52 2.65 -11.68 8.60
C ALA A 52 1.64 -10.55 8.92
N LEU A 53 1.96 -9.33 8.50
CA LEU A 53 1.11 -8.17 8.65
C LEU A 53 0.08 -8.17 7.50
N CYS A 54 -1.16 -8.53 7.81
CA CYS A 54 -2.25 -8.45 6.85
C CYS A 54 -3.05 -7.17 7.09
N ALA A 55 -3.14 -6.31 6.09
CA ALA A 55 -3.88 -5.04 6.16
C ALA A 55 -4.39 -4.61 4.79
N VAL A 56 -5.37 -3.70 4.77
CA VAL A 56 -5.72 -2.97 3.56
C VAL A 56 -4.75 -1.81 3.39
N TYR A 57 -3.94 -1.86 2.33
CA TYR A 57 -3.05 -0.77 1.96
C TYR A 57 -3.81 0.22 1.10
N GLU A 58 -3.85 1.45 1.53
CA GLU A 58 -4.36 2.57 0.76
C GLU A 58 -3.32 3.04 -0.28
N PRO A 59 -3.72 3.82 -1.29
CA PRO A 59 -2.79 4.36 -2.28
C PRO A 59 -1.57 5.00 -1.63
N THR A 60 -0.40 4.46 -1.92
CA THR A 60 0.84 4.86 -1.23
C THR A 60 2.09 4.56 -2.05
N LEU A 61 3.13 5.38 -1.85
CA LEU A 61 4.51 5.12 -2.23
C LEU A 61 5.29 4.70 -0.98
N CYS A 62 5.91 3.52 -1.02
CA CYS A 62 6.76 3.00 0.05
C CYS A 62 8.20 2.86 -0.47
N ILE A 63 9.12 3.73 -0.04
CA ILE A 63 10.56 3.61 -0.35
C ILE A 63 11.23 2.86 0.80
N ILE A 64 11.85 1.71 0.49
CA ILE A 64 12.58 0.95 1.49
C ILE A 64 13.97 1.53 1.60
N VAL A 65 14.30 1.98 2.80
CA VAL A 65 15.60 2.62 3.06
C VAL A 65 16.57 1.68 3.79
N GLN A 66 16.04 0.66 4.47
CA GLN A 66 16.83 -0.39 5.14
C GLN A 66 16.01 -1.67 5.32
N GLY A 67 16.67 -2.82 5.25
CA GLY A 67 16.03 -4.13 5.38
C GLY A 67 15.36 -4.62 4.10
N LYS A 68 14.58 -5.69 4.22
CA LYS A 68 13.82 -6.31 3.11
C LYS A 68 12.43 -6.71 3.55
N LYS A 69 11.52 -6.64 2.63
CA LYS A 69 10.12 -7.04 2.80
C LYS A 69 9.64 -7.87 1.62
N GLU A 70 8.75 -8.80 1.88
CA GLU A 70 7.94 -9.43 0.85
C GLU A 70 6.47 -9.05 1.07
N THR A 71 5.72 -8.92 -0.01
CA THR A 71 4.30 -8.60 0.02
C THR A 71 3.56 -9.51 -0.93
N LEU A 72 2.48 -10.11 -0.43
CA LEU A 72 1.62 -11.02 -1.18
C LEU A 72 0.33 -10.30 -1.57
N LEU A 73 0.00 -10.32 -2.87
CA LEU A 73 -1.27 -9.90 -3.44
C LEU A 73 -1.91 -11.06 -4.19
N GLY A 74 -2.97 -11.64 -3.64
CA GLY A 74 -3.57 -12.86 -4.17
C GLY A 74 -2.60 -14.05 -4.10
N GLN A 75 -2.05 -14.46 -5.26
CA GLN A 75 -1.03 -15.53 -5.35
C GLN A 75 0.34 -15.00 -5.80
N GLU A 76 0.47 -13.69 -5.98
CA GLU A 76 1.71 -13.06 -6.46
C GLU A 76 2.52 -12.53 -5.29
N THR A 77 3.79 -12.88 -5.22
CA THR A 77 4.72 -12.42 -4.19
C THR A 77 5.68 -11.39 -4.78
N TYR A 78 5.82 -10.27 -4.11
CA TYR A 78 6.71 -9.18 -4.46
C TYR A 78 7.81 -9.08 -3.41
N HIS A 79 9.07 -9.21 -3.84
CA HIS A 79 10.24 -9.07 -2.96
C HIS A 79 10.92 -7.74 -3.25
N TYR A 80 11.20 -6.97 -2.21
CA TYR A 80 11.84 -5.67 -2.36
C TYR A 80 12.60 -5.26 -1.09
N GLY A 81 13.63 -4.44 -1.27
CA GLY A 81 14.55 -4.05 -0.20
C GLY A 81 15.09 -2.64 -0.38
N ALA A 82 16.20 -2.34 0.29
CA ALA A 82 16.83 -1.02 0.27
C ALA A 82 17.08 -0.50 -1.16
N ALA A 83 16.79 0.79 -1.37
CA ALA A 83 16.82 1.47 -2.67
C ALA A 83 15.79 0.97 -3.69
N GLN A 84 14.76 0.24 -3.24
CA GLN A 84 13.58 -0.09 -4.05
C GLN A 84 12.33 0.55 -3.45
N TYR A 85 11.30 0.70 -4.27
CA TYR A 85 10.02 1.20 -3.81
C TYR A 85 8.87 0.32 -4.29
N LEU A 86 7.83 0.27 -3.46
CA LEU A 86 6.53 -0.29 -3.78
C LEU A 86 5.55 0.85 -3.99
N VAL A 87 4.72 0.76 -5.03
CA VAL A 87 3.55 1.63 -5.21
C VAL A 87 2.29 0.80 -5.13
N VAL A 88 1.33 1.28 -4.37
CA VAL A 88 -0.05 0.81 -4.34
C VAL A 88 -0.92 1.95 -4.86
N THR A 89 -1.74 1.70 -5.87
CA THR A 89 -2.54 2.74 -6.54
C THR A 89 -4.03 2.72 -6.17
N VAL A 90 -4.52 1.61 -5.64
CA VAL A 90 -5.90 1.43 -5.15
C VAL A 90 -5.86 0.70 -3.82
N ASP A 91 -6.94 0.77 -3.02
CA ASP A 91 -6.98 -0.01 -1.78
C ASP A 91 -6.82 -1.50 -2.09
N LEU A 92 -5.81 -2.14 -1.50
CA LEU A 92 -5.51 -3.56 -1.70
C LEU A 92 -5.33 -4.28 -0.37
N PRO A 93 -6.02 -5.40 -0.14
CA PRO A 93 -5.73 -6.28 0.97
C PRO A 93 -4.42 -7.02 0.69
N LEU A 94 -3.38 -6.69 1.43
CA LEU A 94 -2.04 -7.24 1.29
C LEU A 94 -1.63 -8.00 2.54
N SER A 95 -0.83 -9.03 2.35
CA SER A 95 -0.10 -9.68 3.43
C SER A 95 1.39 -9.40 3.25
N GLY A 96 2.02 -8.80 4.25
CA GLY A 96 3.44 -8.44 4.19
C GLY A 96 4.25 -9.11 5.27
N ASN A 97 5.44 -9.65 4.90
CA ASN A 97 6.43 -10.17 5.83
C ASN A 97 7.70 -9.34 5.72
N ILE A 98 8.25 -8.94 6.85
CA ILE A 98 9.59 -8.38 6.88
C ILE A 98 10.55 -9.56 6.89
N VAL A 99 11.48 -9.58 5.93
CA VAL A 99 12.41 -10.70 5.70
C VAL A 99 13.77 -10.43 6.34
N GLU A 100 14.17 -9.14 6.38
CA GLU A 100 15.46 -8.71 6.92
C GLU A 100 15.25 -7.52 7.85
N ALA A 101 15.34 -7.78 9.16
CA ALA A 101 15.36 -6.78 10.24
C ALA A 101 16.02 -7.36 11.48
N THR A 102 16.78 -6.53 12.20
CA THR A 102 17.35 -6.82 13.53
C THR A 102 17.29 -5.55 14.39
N PRO A 103 17.40 -5.62 15.72
CA PRO A 103 17.44 -4.44 16.57
C PRO A 103 18.52 -3.42 16.17
N ASP A 104 19.73 -3.91 15.79
CA ASP A 104 20.84 -3.05 15.34
C ASP A 104 20.67 -2.55 13.90
N LYS A 105 19.86 -3.24 13.10
CA LYS A 105 19.59 -2.90 11.70
C LYS A 105 18.11 -3.13 11.38
N PRO A 106 17.22 -2.26 11.89
CA PRO A 106 15.78 -2.41 11.71
C PRO A 106 15.37 -2.26 10.25
N TYR A 107 14.23 -2.85 9.91
CA TYR A 107 13.55 -2.50 8.66
C TYR A 107 13.04 -1.08 8.78
N LEU A 108 13.34 -0.24 7.78
CA LEU A 108 12.92 1.16 7.72
C LEU A 108 12.30 1.47 6.36
N CYS A 109 11.13 2.11 6.39
CA CYS A 109 10.41 2.51 5.20
C CYS A 109 9.91 3.95 5.32
N PHE A 110 10.16 4.74 4.28
CA PHE A 110 9.52 6.02 4.02
C PHE A 110 8.20 5.74 3.29
N LYS A 111 7.07 6.14 3.87
CA LYS A 111 5.73 5.89 3.34
C LYS A 111 5.01 7.21 3.08
N LEU A 112 4.64 7.47 1.82
CA LEU A 112 3.93 8.66 1.38
C LEU A 112 2.59 8.28 0.77
N SER A 113 1.50 8.81 1.32
CA SER A 113 0.16 8.64 0.75
C SER A 113 0.07 9.27 -0.64
N LEU A 114 -0.62 8.60 -1.59
CA LEU A 114 -0.84 9.09 -2.94
C LEU A 114 -2.22 9.72 -3.07
N ASP A 115 -2.27 10.94 -3.58
CA ASP A 115 -3.51 11.65 -3.91
C ASP A 115 -3.72 11.67 -5.42
N ALA A 116 -4.73 10.93 -5.88
CA ALA A 116 -5.07 10.83 -7.29
C ALA A 116 -5.45 12.18 -7.91
N THR A 117 -6.02 13.10 -7.13
CA THR A 117 -6.37 14.45 -7.61
C THR A 117 -5.13 15.28 -7.88
N GLN A 118 -4.15 15.23 -6.97
CA GLN A 118 -2.86 15.93 -7.18
C GLN A 118 -2.08 15.32 -8.35
N LEU A 119 -2.08 14.00 -8.50
CA LEU A 119 -1.48 13.32 -9.66
C LEU A 119 -2.16 13.76 -10.97
N TRP A 120 -3.49 13.82 -10.99
CA TRP A 120 -4.24 14.31 -12.15
C TRP A 120 -3.85 15.74 -12.54
N HIS A 121 -3.73 16.66 -11.58
CA HIS A 121 -3.29 18.04 -11.85
C HIS A 121 -1.89 18.12 -12.47
N ILE A 122 -0.99 17.19 -12.12
CA ILE A 122 0.34 17.13 -12.74
C ILE A 122 0.21 16.63 -14.19
N ILE A 123 -0.59 15.57 -14.42
CA ILE A 123 -0.83 15.00 -15.75
C ILE A 123 -1.44 16.03 -16.68
N ASP A 124 -2.44 16.77 -16.22
CA ASP A 124 -3.10 17.84 -16.99
C ASP A 124 -2.09 18.92 -17.45
N GLN A 125 -1.17 19.32 -16.56
CA GLN A 125 -0.12 20.27 -16.91
C GLN A 125 0.93 19.72 -17.87
N LEU A 126 1.16 18.40 -17.87
CA LEU A 126 2.11 17.77 -18.78
C LEU A 126 1.58 17.73 -20.23
N GLN A 127 0.27 17.92 -20.43
CA GLN A 127 -0.38 17.81 -21.74
C GLN A 127 -0.04 16.51 -22.48
N ARG A 128 0.30 15.47 -21.73
CA ARG A 128 0.59 14.12 -22.25
C ARG A 128 -0.62 13.25 -22.00
N THR A 129 -1.16 12.66 -23.05
CA THR A 129 -2.06 11.53 -22.95
C THR A 129 -1.20 10.27 -22.77
N PRO A 130 -1.44 9.45 -21.74
CA PRO A 130 -0.80 8.14 -21.69
C PRO A 130 -1.20 7.35 -22.95
N ASP A 131 -0.28 6.53 -23.46
CA ASP A 131 -0.65 5.50 -24.42
C ASP A 131 -1.83 4.73 -23.83
N GLN A 132 -3.00 4.87 -24.45
CA GLN A 132 -4.21 4.16 -24.01
C GLN A 132 -4.04 2.68 -24.34
N LYS A 133 -3.22 1.99 -23.56
CA LYS A 133 -3.27 0.54 -23.54
C LYS A 133 -4.61 0.16 -22.91
N GLU A 134 -5.47 -0.50 -23.69
CA GLU A 134 -6.79 -0.98 -23.25
C GLU A 134 -6.72 -1.99 -22.09
N SER A 135 -5.55 -2.43 -21.70
CA SER A 135 -5.33 -3.39 -20.61
C SER A 135 -5.13 -2.69 -19.28
N SER A 136 -5.91 -3.08 -18.27
CA SER A 136 -5.62 -2.71 -16.88
C SER A 136 -4.30 -3.32 -16.44
N VAL A 137 -3.46 -2.50 -15.83
CA VAL A 137 -2.25 -2.95 -15.14
C VAL A 137 -2.56 -3.29 -13.68
N ARG A 138 -1.65 -3.99 -13.03
CA ARG A 138 -1.76 -4.33 -11.61
C ARG A 138 -1.80 -3.04 -10.76
N GLY A 139 -2.65 -3.02 -9.74
CA GLY A 139 -2.74 -1.91 -8.77
C GLY A 139 -1.57 -1.81 -7.80
N LEU A 140 -0.57 -2.67 -7.95
CA LEU A 140 0.66 -2.71 -7.16
C LEU A 140 1.84 -3.05 -8.07
N PHE A 141 2.96 -2.36 -7.89
CA PHE A 141 4.23 -2.70 -8.53
C PHE A 141 5.42 -2.33 -7.66
N VAL A 142 6.56 -2.96 -7.95
CA VAL A 142 7.87 -2.69 -7.35
C VAL A 142 8.81 -2.20 -8.43
N SER A 143 9.66 -1.23 -8.10
CA SER A 143 10.71 -0.72 -9.00
C SER A 143 11.92 -0.25 -8.22
N ASP A 144 13.05 -0.09 -8.91
CA ASP A 144 14.27 0.48 -8.34
C ASP A 144 14.13 2.00 -8.20
N ALA A 145 14.48 2.53 -7.03
CA ALA A 145 14.50 3.95 -6.80
C ALA A 145 15.76 4.57 -7.43
N ASN A 146 15.58 5.67 -8.14
CA ASN A 146 16.72 6.45 -8.59
C ASN A 146 17.14 7.50 -7.53
N ALA A 147 18.38 8.00 -7.64
CA ALA A 147 18.92 8.96 -6.68
C ALA A 147 18.05 10.22 -6.53
N LEU A 148 17.43 10.70 -7.62
CA LEU A 148 16.60 11.91 -7.59
C LEU A 148 15.30 11.71 -6.78
N LEU A 149 14.66 10.54 -6.89
CA LEU A 149 13.47 10.21 -6.10
C LEU A 149 13.82 10.15 -4.60
N ILE A 150 14.96 9.49 -4.27
CA ILE A 150 15.43 9.37 -2.88
C ILE A 150 15.83 10.74 -2.32
N GLU A 151 16.47 11.61 -3.13
CA GLU A 151 16.82 12.96 -2.72
C GLU A 151 15.58 13.81 -2.39
N CYS A 152 14.52 13.72 -3.19
CA CYS A 152 13.26 14.39 -2.90
C CYS A 152 12.65 13.89 -1.57
N ALA A 153 12.66 12.57 -1.33
CA ALA A 153 12.20 11.98 -0.08
C ALA A 153 13.07 12.45 1.11
N THR A 154 14.39 12.59 0.89
CA THR A 154 15.34 13.09 1.89
C THR A 154 15.06 14.54 2.25
N ARG A 155 14.80 15.41 1.27
CA ARG A 155 14.45 16.84 1.50
C ARG A 155 13.12 16.95 2.25
N LEU A 156 12.11 16.18 1.85
CA LEU A 156 10.81 16.14 2.55
C LEU A 156 10.97 15.68 4.00
N THR A 157 11.82 14.68 4.26
CA THR A 157 12.08 14.18 5.62
C THR A 157 12.79 15.23 6.47
N ARG A 158 13.78 15.97 5.90
CA ARG A 158 14.47 17.05 6.62
C ARG A 158 13.56 18.20 7.02
N LEU A 159 12.47 18.43 6.30
CA LEU A 159 11.50 19.48 6.62
C LEU A 159 10.84 19.26 7.99
N LEU A 160 10.89 18.04 8.54
CA LEU A 160 10.44 17.75 9.91
C LEU A 160 11.30 18.45 10.98
N ASP A 161 12.50 18.92 10.63
CA ASP A 161 13.40 19.66 11.52
C ASP A 161 13.04 21.17 11.58
N THR A 162 12.22 21.66 10.63
CA THR A 162 11.72 23.05 10.53
C THR A 162 10.19 23.05 10.38
N PRO A 163 9.42 22.72 11.45
CA PRO A 163 7.97 22.54 11.37
C PRO A 163 7.21 23.75 10.81
N GLU A 164 7.72 24.96 11.02
CA GLU A 164 7.16 26.21 10.50
C GLU A 164 7.15 26.30 8.98
N ASP A 165 8.08 25.61 8.31
CA ASP A 165 8.19 25.58 6.85
C ASP A 165 7.24 24.55 6.21
N ILE A 166 6.74 23.59 6.98
CA ILE A 166 5.92 22.47 6.47
C ILE A 166 4.71 22.95 5.66
N PRO A 167 3.89 23.92 6.12
CA PRO A 167 2.71 24.35 5.39
C PRO A 167 3.01 24.90 3.99
N PHE A 168 4.19 25.45 3.78
CA PHE A 168 4.60 26.08 2.53
C PHE A 168 5.40 25.15 1.64
N LEU A 169 6.35 24.42 2.18
CA LEU A 169 7.30 23.63 1.38
C LEU A 169 6.87 22.18 1.16
N ALA A 170 6.19 21.55 2.12
CA ALA A 170 5.78 20.15 1.97
C ALA A 170 4.89 19.90 0.74
N PRO A 171 3.90 20.73 0.39
CA PRO A 171 3.08 20.54 -0.79
C PRO A 171 3.90 20.59 -2.09
N MET A 172 4.92 21.45 -2.17
CA MET A 172 5.80 21.57 -3.33
C MET A 172 6.70 20.33 -3.48
N MET A 173 7.27 19.84 -2.39
CA MET A 173 8.13 18.65 -2.36
C MET A 173 7.36 17.37 -2.66
N ILE A 174 6.14 17.24 -2.13
CA ILE A 174 5.23 16.12 -2.43
C ILE A 174 4.87 16.13 -3.92
N ARG A 175 4.58 17.32 -4.47
CA ARG A 175 4.30 17.47 -5.90
C ARG A 175 5.50 17.04 -6.76
N GLU A 176 6.73 17.36 -6.36
CA GLU A 176 7.94 16.90 -7.06
C GLU A 176 8.07 15.38 -6.98
N LEU A 177 7.84 14.75 -5.82
CA LEU A 177 7.83 13.29 -5.69
C LEU A 177 6.81 12.64 -6.62
N TYR A 178 5.59 13.16 -6.71
CA TYR A 178 4.56 12.67 -7.61
C TYR A 178 4.97 12.83 -9.09
N TYR A 179 5.55 13.97 -9.45
CA TYR A 179 6.07 14.18 -10.80
C TYR A 179 7.14 13.15 -11.15
N ARG A 180 8.12 12.92 -10.26
CA ARG A 180 9.18 11.93 -10.51
C ARG A 180 8.64 10.51 -10.59
N LEU A 181 7.62 10.19 -9.83
CA LEU A 181 6.93 8.90 -9.90
C LEU A 181 6.22 8.73 -11.25
N LEU A 182 5.55 9.78 -11.75
CA LEU A 182 4.92 9.79 -13.08
C LEU A 182 5.94 9.68 -14.22
N MET A 183 7.18 10.13 -14.01
CA MET A 183 8.27 10.05 -15.00
C MET A 183 9.14 8.80 -14.83
N SER A 184 8.83 7.89 -13.92
CA SER A 184 9.58 6.65 -13.71
C SER A 184 9.25 5.60 -14.80
N GLU A 185 10.06 4.54 -14.92
CA GLU A 185 9.88 3.50 -15.94
C GLU A 185 8.64 2.69 -15.64
N HIS A 186 8.11 2.34 -14.66
CA HIS A 186 6.93 1.49 -14.44
C HIS A 186 5.73 2.29 -13.93
N ASN A 187 5.45 3.43 -14.58
CA ASN A 187 4.49 4.42 -14.12
C ASN A 187 3.04 4.21 -14.58
N GLU A 188 2.79 3.20 -15.43
CA GLU A 188 1.47 3.00 -16.07
C GLU A 188 0.31 2.93 -15.05
N ALA A 189 0.51 2.26 -13.91
CA ALA A 189 -0.51 2.19 -12.88
C ALA A 189 -0.79 3.56 -12.23
N VAL A 190 0.25 4.39 -12.05
CA VAL A 190 0.12 5.75 -11.49
C VAL A 190 -0.61 6.66 -12.47
N TRP A 191 -0.30 6.55 -13.76
CA TRP A 191 -1.03 7.26 -14.81
C TRP A 191 -2.50 6.84 -14.86
N GLN A 192 -2.77 5.53 -14.86
CA GLN A 192 -4.14 5.02 -14.96
C GLN A 192 -5.02 5.44 -13.78
N ILE A 193 -4.52 5.44 -12.53
CA ILE A 193 -5.34 5.84 -11.39
C ILE A 193 -5.69 7.34 -11.42
N ALA A 194 -4.82 8.16 -11.97
CA ALA A 194 -5.01 9.59 -12.07
C ALA A 194 -5.78 10.02 -13.34
N THR A 195 -5.84 9.15 -14.37
CA THR A 195 -6.54 9.47 -15.63
C THR A 195 -8.04 9.22 -15.49
N SER A 196 -8.83 10.28 -15.70
CA SER A 196 -10.29 10.20 -15.66
C SER A 196 -10.84 9.21 -16.68
N GLY A 197 -11.76 8.34 -16.23
CA GLY A 197 -12.40 7.35 -17.08
C GLY A 197 -11.53 6.13 -17.43
N SER A 198 -10.30 6.03 -16.93
CA SER A 198 -9.49 4.83 -17.08
C SER A 198 -10.15 3.60 -16.45
N HIS A 199 -9.79 2.42 -16.92
CA HIS A 199 -10.30 1.19 -16.30
C HIS A 199 -9.91 1.09 -14.82
N MET A 200 -8.68 1.47 -14.46
CA MET A 200 -8.22 1.45 -13.07
C MET A 200 -9.01 2.42 -12.20
N GLN A 201 -9.27 3.64 -12.66
CA GLN A 201 -10.09 4.60 -11.91
C GLN A 201 -11.52 4.08 -11.66
N ARG A 202 -12.14 3.47 -12.69
CA ARG A 202 -13.48 2.87 -12.54
C ARG A 202 -13.48 1.71 -11.56
N ILE A 203 -12.45 0.87 -11.57
CA ILE A 203 -12.27 -0.19 -10.57
C ILE A 203 -12.02 0.38 -9.19
N ALA A 204 -11.24 1.46 -9.05
CA ALA A 204 -11.01 2.13 -7.77
C ALA A 204 -12.32 2.67 -7.13
N ILE A 205 -13.26 3.17 -7.94
CA ILE A 205 -14.59 3.58 -7.47
C ILE A 205 -15.33 2.39 -6.83
N VAL A 206 -15.33 1.24 -7.51
CA VAL A 206 -15.96 0.02 -6.98
C VAL A 206 -15.25 -0.51 -5.74
N ILE A 207 -13.93 -0.44 -5.69
CA ILE A 207 -13.14 -0.80 -4.51
C ILE A 207 -13.52 0.06 -3.30
N LYS A 208 -13.69 1.37 -3.48
CA LYS A 208 -14.17 2.27 -2.40
C LYS A 208 -15.56 1.90 -1.93
N LEU A 209 -16.49 1.56 -2.84
CA LEU A 209 -17.82 1.08 -2.49
C LEU A 209 -17.76 -0.24 -1.73
N LEU A 210 -16.97 -1.21 -2.21
CA LEU A 210 -16.74 -2.48 -1.51
C LEU A 210 -16.17 -2.25 -0.10
N LYS A 211 -15.22 -1.32 0.07
CA LYS A 211 -14.64 -0.97 1.37
C LYS A 211 -15.67 -0.32 2.31
N ALA A 212 -16.61 0.46 1.78
CA ALA A 212 -17.65 1.11 2.58
C ALA A 212 -18.81 0.15 2.96
N GLU A 213 -19.09 -0.84 2.11
CA GLU A 213 -20.28 -1.68 2.23
C GLU A 213 -19.97 -3.20 2.29
N PHE A 214 -18.75 -3.59 2.68
CA PHE A 214 -18.32 -5.00 2.65
C PHE A 214 -19.18 -5.95 3.50
N THR A 215 -19.89 -5.46 4.51
CA THR A 215 -20.78 -6.25 5.36
C THR A 215 -22.05 -6.68 4.65
N LYS A 216 -22.48 -5.94 3.61
CA LYS A 216 -23.72 -6.20 2.87
C LYS A 216 -23.52 -7.28 1.78
N SER A 217 -24.62 -7.88 1.36
CA SER A 217 -24.64 -8.68 0.12
C SER A 217 -24.69 -7.72 -1.07
N LEU A 218 -23.65 -7.72 -1.90
CA LEU A 218 -23.55 -6.84 -3.06
C LEU A 218 -23.75 -7.64 -4.35
N SER A 219 -24.62 -7.11 -5.24
CA SER A 219 -24.82 -7.68 -6.57
C SER A 219 -23.62 -7.39 -7.48
N MET A 220 -23.06 -8.42 -8.10
CA MET A 220 -21.94 -8.27 -9.05
C MET A 220 -22.34 -7.45 -10.27
N ASP A 221 -23.58 -7.54 -10.74
CA ASP A 221 -24.10 -6.75 -11.84
C ASP A 221 -24.22 -5.26 -11.49
N ASP A 222 -24.60 -4.93 -10.25
CA ASP A 222 -24.67 -3.55 -9.80
C ASP A 222 -23.26 -2.95 -9.63
N LEU A 223 -22.30 -3.72 -9.15
CA LEU A 223 -20.90 -3.29 -9.12
C LEU A 223 -20.34 -3.03 -10.54
N ALA A 224 -20.68 -3.89 -11.51
CA ALA A 224 -20.32 -3.70 -12.90
C ALA A 224 -20.93 -2.41 -13.49
N LYS A 225 -22.20 -2.13 -13.19
CA LYS A 225 -22.88 -0.87 -13.58
C LYS A 225 -22.17 0.34 -12.97
N GLN A 226 -21.80 0.29 -11.69
CA GLN A 226 -21.04 1.36 -11.03
C GLN A 226 -19.69 1.63 -11.72
N ALA A 227 -19.03 0.58 -12.20
CA ALA A 227 -17.82 0.70 -13.00
C ALA A 227 -18.09 1.16 -14.44
N SER A 228 -19.36 1.31 -14.87
CA SER A 228 -19.75 1.54 -16.28
C SER A 228 -19.14 0.49 -17.22
N MET A 229 -19.24 -0.79 -16.83
CA MET A 229 -18.70 -1.95 -17.55
C MET A 229 -19.75 -3.05 -17.68
N SER A 230 -19.61 -3.91 -18.72
CA SER A 230 -20.30 -5.20 -18.72
C SER A 230 -19.77 -6.09 -17.59
N SER A 231 -20.57 -7.05 -17.09
CA SER A 231 -20.15 -7.95 -16.01
C SER A 231 -18.84 -8.70 -16.35
N ALA A 232 -18.69 -9.20 -17.58
CA ALA A 232 -17.48 -9.89 -18.03
C ALA A 232 -16.26 -8.94 -18.04
N THR A 233 -16.41 -7.71 -18.53
CA THR A 233 -15.36 -6.70 -18.58
C THR A 233 -14.95 -6.29 -17.15
N PHE A 234 -15.93 -6.07 -16.27
CA PHE A 234 -15.72 -5.75 -14.87
C PHE A 234 -14.88 -6.83 -14.17
N HIS A 235 -15.29 -8.09 -14.25
CA HIS A 235 -14.56 -9.19 -13.63
C HIS A 235 -13.11 -9.30 -14.12
N ARG A 236 -12.90 -9.11 -15.43
CA ARG A 236 -11.56 -9.15 -16.04
C ARG A 236 -10.67 -8.02 -15.50
N HIS A 237 -11.15 -6.77 -15.51
CA HIS A 237 -10.36 -5.61 -15.06
C HIS A 237 -10.19 -5.62 -13.55
N PHE A 238 -11.20 -5.99 -12.78
CA PHE A 238 -11.10 -6.10 -11.33
C PHE A 238 -10.00 -7.11 -10.93
N LYS A 239 -10.01 -8.29 -11.56
CA LYS A 239 -8.96 -9.30 -11.33
C LYS A 239 -7.59 -8.85 -11.83
N ALA A 240 -7.52 -8.13 -12.95
CA ALA A 240 -6.25 -7.58 -13.44
C ALA A 240 -5.64 -6.59 -12.44
N VAL A 241 -6.44 -5.69 -11.85
CA VAL A 241 -5.99 -4.69 -10.88
C VAL A 241 -5.66 -5.31 -9.53
N THR A 242 -6.53 -6.19 -9.00
CA THR A 242 -6.49 -6.65 -7.60
C THR A 242 -5.94 -8.06 -7.40
N SER A 243 -5.65 -8.81 -8.46
CA SER A 243 -5.33 -10.26 -8.42
C SER A 243 -6.46 -11.14 -7.88
N MET A 244 -7.64 -10.60 -7.63
CA MET A 244 -8.76 -11.29 -6.98
C MET A 244 -10.07 -11.07 -7.74
N SER A 245 -11.03 -11.99 -7.57
CA SER A 245 -12.42 -11.69 -7.92
C SER A 245 -13.03 -10.70 -6.92
N PRO A 246 -14.08 -9.94 -7.30
CA PRO A 246 -14.75 -9.01 -6.38
C PRO A 246 -15.24 -9.68 -5.09
N LEU A 247 -15.75 -10.91 -5.19
CA LEU A 247 -16.19 -11.69 -4.04
C LEU A 247 -15.04 -12.11 -3.13
N GLN A 248 -13.88 -12.50 -3.69
CA GLN A 248 -12.69 -12.81 -2.91
C GLN A 248 -12.16 -11.58 -2.20
N TYR A 249 -12.18 -10.43 -2.88
CA TYR A 249 -11.79 -9.14 -2.31
C TYR A 249 -12.69 -8.77 -1.13
N GLN A 250 -14.02 -8.82 -1.29
CA GLN A 250 -14.97 -8.57 -0.21
C GLN A 250 -14.75 -9.49 0.99
N LYS A 251 -14.51 -10.77 0.75
CA LYS A 251 -14.22 -11.74 1.83
C LYS A 251 -12.94 -11.37 2.58
N GLN A 252 -11.90 -10.95 1.90
CA GLN A 252 -10.67 -10.50 2.58
C GLN A 252 -10.92 -9.27 3.45
N LEU A 253 -11.69 -8.27 2.97
CA LEU A 253 -12.08 -7.13 3.80
C LEU A 253 -12.81 -7.55 5.07
N ARG A 254 -13.79 -8.47 4.96
CA ARG A 254 -14.52 -9.02 6.11
C ARG A 254 -13.59 -9.69 7.12
N LEU A 255 -12.67 -10.52 6.66
CA LEU A 255 -11.75 -11.24 7.53
C LEU A 255 -10.74 -10.31 8.22
N LEU A 256 -10.23 -9.30 7.52
CA LEU A 256 -9.35 -8.29 8.08
C LEU A 256 -10.06 -7.45 9.14
N GLU A 257 -11.28 -7.01 8.89
CA GLU A 257 -12.07 -6.26 9.86
C GLU A 257 -12.47 -7.11 11.07
N ALA A 258 -12.85 -8.37 10.86
CA ALA A 258 -13.11 -9.29 11.98
C ALA A 258 -11.88 -9.45 12.88
N ARG A 259 -10.67 -9.58 12.28
CA ARG A 259 -9.40 -9.63 13.02
C ARG A 259 -9.17 -8.35 13.83
N ARG A 260 -9.43 -7.18 13.25
CA ARG A 260 -9.34 -5.90 13.93
C ARG A 260 -10.29 -5.81 15.12
N LEU A 261 -11.56 -6.19 14.95
CA LEU A 261 -12.56 -6.22 16.02
C LEU A 261 -12.12 -7.11 17.19
N MET A 262 -11.63 -8.31 16.89
CA MET A 262 -11.16 -9.24 17.92
C MET A 262 -9.89 -8.75 18.65
N LEU A 263 -8.99 -8.02 17.96
CA LEU A 263 -7.77 -7.51 18.57
C LEU A 263 -7.97 -6.21 19.34
N ALA A 264 -8.69 -5.25 18.76
CA ALA A 264 -8.81 -3.89 19.29
C ALA A 264 -10.02 -3.73 20.24
N GLU A 265 -11.10 -4.49 20.03
CA GLU A 265 -12.36 -4.35 20.77
C GLU A 265 -12.68 -5.57 21.64
N ASP A 266 -11.76 -6.52 21.72
CA ASP A 266 -11.91 -7.78 22.49
C ASP A 266 -13.16 -8.61 22.12
N ALA A 267 -13.63 -8.44 20.89
CA ALA A 267 -14.79 -9.15 20.38
C ALA A 267 -14.55 -10.67 20.30
N ASP A 268 -15.52 -11.48 20.67
CA ASP A 268 -15.44 -12.92 20.40
C ASP A 268 -15.60 -13.22 18.89
N ALA A 269 -15.11 -14.40 18.47
CA ALA A 269 -15.09 -14.77 17.05
C ALA A 269 -16.49 -14.89 16.43
N THR A 270 -17.52 -15.25 17.22
CA THR A 270 -18.90 -15.37 16.74
C THR A 270 -19.52 -14.00 16.53
N TYR A 271 -19.33 -13.10 17.49
CA TYR A 271 -19.77 -11.72 17.36
C TYR A 271 -19.07 -11.04 16.17
N ALA A 272 -17.73 -11.15 16.07
CA ALA A 272 -16.97 -10.58 14.96
C ALA A 272 -17.46 -11.10 13.59
N ALA A 273 -17.77 -12.42 13.49
CA ALA A 273 -18.31 -13.00 12.26
C ALA A 273 -19.62 -12.34 11.81
N TYR A 274 -20.57 -12.16 12.73
CA TYR A 274 -21.85 -11.51 12.40
C TYR A 274 -21.66 -10.02 12.06
N GLN A 275 -20.83 -9.31 12.78
CA GLN A 275 -20.56 -7.88 12.52
C GLN A 275 -19.99 -7.62 11.12
N VAL A 276 -19.20 -8.55 10.59
CA VAL A 276 -18.63 -8.40 9.25
C VAL A 276 -19.47 -9.06 8.15
N GLY A 277 -20.69 -9.53 8.47
CA GLY A 277 -21.66 -10.00 7.50
C GLY A 277 -21.56 -11.49 7.13
N TYR A 278 -20.98 -12.34 8.01
CA TYR A 278 -21.13 -13.79 7.88
C TYR A 278 -22.42 -14.26 8.55
N GLU A 279 -23.15 -15.12 7.87
CA GLU A 279 -24.36 -15.76 8.42
C GLU A 279 -24.02 -17.02 9.24
N SER A 280 -22.83 -17.59 9.04
CA SER A 280 -22.38 -18.82 9.71
C SER A 280 -20.99 -18.65 10.35
N PRO A 281 -20.88 -18.69 11.69
CA PRO A 281 -19.60 -18.70 12.40
C PRO A 281 -18.66 -19.85 11.97
N SER A 282 -19.24 -21.00 11.60
CA SER A 282 -18.47 -22.14 11.12
C SER A 282 -17.83 -21.88 9.74
N GLN A 283 -18.56 -21.19 8.85
CA GLN A 283 -18.01 -20.75 7.58
C GLN A 283 -16.91 -19.72 7.81
N PHE A 284 -17.17 -18.71 8.63
CA PHE A 284 -16.19 -17.70 9.03
C PHE A 284 -14.90 -18.34 9.55
N SER A 285 -14.97 -19.24 10.51
CA SER A 285 -13.80 -19.88 11.11
C SER A 285 -12.94 -20.65 10.09
N ARG A 286 -13.58 -21.33 9.13
CA ARG A 286 -12.87 -22.03 8.05
C ARG A 286 -12.18 -21.06 7.09
N GLU A 287 -12.86 -19.99 6.67
CA GLU A 287 -12.30 -18.99 5.75
C GLU A 287 -11.20 -18.17 6.45
N TYR A 288 -11.39 -17.84 7.73
CA TYR A 288 -10.38 -17.18 8.57
C TYR A 288 -9.10 -18.01 8.69
N SER A 289 -9.25 -19.30 9.05
CA SER A 289 -8.10 -20.21 9.18
C SER A 289 -7.36 -20.41 7.85
N ARG A 290 -8.07 -20.38 6.72
CA ARG A 290 -7.46 -20.44 5.40
C ARG A 290 -6.63 -19.20 5.09
N MET A 291 -7.10 -18.01 5.51
CA MET A 291 -6.41 -16.75 5.24
C MET A 291 -5.22 -16.51 6.18
N PHE A 292 -5.40 -16.78 7.47
CA PHE A 292 -4.40 -16.46 8.50
C PHE A 292 -3.59 -17.66 9.00
N GLY A 293 -3.87 -18.85 8.49
CA GLY A 293 -3.16 -20.09 8.85
C GLY A 293 -3.53 -20.69 10.20
N THR A 294 -4.33 -19.98 11.02
CA THR A 294 -4.75 -20.41 12.37
C THR A 294 -6.19 -20.01 12.66
N PRO A 295 -6.93 -20.77 13.52
CA PRO A 295 -8.27 -20.39 13.93
C PRO A 295 -8.32 -19.03 14.63
N PRO A 296 -9.47 -18.29 14.54
CA PRO A 296 -9.59 -16.90 15.03
C PRO A 296 -9.06 -16.70 16.46
N LYS A 297 -9.50 -17.51 17.41
CA LYS A 297 -9.10 -17.39 18.81
C LYS A 297 -7.57 -17.54 19.02
N LYS A 298 -6.98 -18.57 18.41
CA LYS A 298 -5.53 -18.81 18.50
C LYS A 298 -4.70 -17.73 17.84
N ASP A 299 -5.19 -17.17 16.73
CA ASP A 299 -4.51 -16.07 16.05
C ASP A 299 -4.46 -14.81 16.91
N VAL A 300 -5.59 -14.46 17.52
CA VAL A 300 -5.69 -13.30 18.43
C VAL A 300 -4.81 -13.48 19.66
N GLU A 301 -4.85 -14.66 20.30
CA GLU A 301 -3.97 -14.98 21.45
C GLU A 301 -2.51 -14.79 21.09
N ARG A 302 -2.07 -15.31 19.93
CA ARG A 302 -0.70 -15.18 19.45
C ARG A 302 -0.28 -13.72 19.23
N LEU A 303 -1.17 -12.91 18.63
CA LEU A 303 -0.87 -11.51 18.28
C LEU A 303 -0.88 -10.56 19.48
N ARG A 304 -1.54 -10.94 20.59
CA ARG A 304 -1.51 -10.19 21.86
C ARG A 304 -0.23 -10.40 22.66
N ILE A 305 0.49 -11.47 22.39
CA ILE A 305 1.74 -11.84 23.09
C ILE A 305 2.96 -11.30 22.33
N ALA A 306 2.84 -11.05 21.03
CA ALA A 306 3.91 -10.57 20.16
C ALA A 306 4.05 -9.04 20.21
#